data_760a93de8496cfff8ddbdeb9003b958a
#
_entry.id   760a93de8496cfff8ddbdeb9003b958a
#
_cell.length_a   1.000
_cell.length_b   1.000
_cell.length_c   1.000
_cell.angle_alpha   90.00
_cell.angle_beta   90.00
_cell.angle_gamma   90.00
#
_symmetry.space_group_name_H-M   'P 1'
#
loop_
_entity.id
_entity.type
_entity.pdbx_description
1 polymer ?
#
loop_
_entity_poly.entity_id
_entity_poly.type
_entity_poly.pdbx_seq_one_letter_code
_entity_poly.pdbx_strand_id
1 'polypeptide(L)'
;MRLVNKFIIIYREYIKRAFVTIMLMFICVISFYMTDRTWNTYMKNRCETEIKRKAYSISPYNINKIKFSTRSVHAEQSDMLEGLASIEEISAYGLIIKNDVQFDNGYVNVVISDSDIADMCNTGVSRADIEQKQAEWEGYDLVWIGSSYKGVYEIGQRCQTMASECVVVGFLKDDAQWLVNETITLEKPDLSESGLVVTKDTSKYDWGESLEYTTPVYYVADYKDNDVIKSKLMDYQAEKGIRASIINEGEQLDKDVKDDSITNDKTFIASVLLYVIAIVAISAVTIIECLINRRYYAIFIINGISRKAVYSMILIKNLILIIVSALAAWLYCQWETFGKIIVQTAGEYGNELNYTAKIMAHCIYVPIIIAAEAVIMTVISCIVPVVYLHGKGLIDLMKK
;
A
#
# COMPACT_ATOMS: atom_id res chain seq x y z
N MET A 1 5.96 -14.55 -47.42
CA MET A 1 5.50 -15.72 -46.64
C MET A 1 4.26 -15.30 -45.84
N ARG A 2 3.11 -15.97 -46.05
CA ARG A 2 1.86 -15.63 -45.36
C ARG A 2 2.01 -15.88 -43.86
N LEU A 3 1.37 -15.08 -43.01
CA LEU A 3 1.46 -15.14 -41.58
C LEU A 3 1.13 -16.56 -41.03
N VAL A 4 0.13 -17.20 -41.64
CA VAL A 4 -0.27 -18.58 -41.29
C VAL A 4 0.87 -19.60 -41.41
N ASN A 5 1.68 -19.51 -42.46
CA ASN A 5 2.81 -20.43 -42.65
C ASN A 5 3.91 -20.22 -41.59
N LYS A 6 4.10 -18.99 -41.10
CA LYS A 6 4.99 -18.72 -39.99
C LYS A 6 4.52 -19.41 -38.71
N PHE A 7 3.23 -19.32 -38.38
CA PHE A 7 2.65 -19.99 -37.22
C PHE A 7 2.78 -21.51 -37.28
N ILE A 8 2.52 -22.13 -38.41
CA ILE A 8 2.66 -23.59 -38.58
C ILE A 8 4.10 -24.05 -38.30
N ILE A 9 5.11 -23.32 -38.81
CA ILE A 9 6.50 -23.66 -38.56
C ILE A 9 6.87 -23.48 -37.09
N ILE A 10 6.45 -22.39 -36.47
CA ILE A 10 6.68 -22.11 -35.05
C ILE A 10 6.04 -23.20 -34.18
N TYR A 11 4.79 -23.56 -34.44
CA TYR A 11 4.06 -24.59 -33.70
C TYR A 11 4.76 -25.96 -33.76
N ARG A 12 5.24 -26.37 -34.96
CA ARG A 12 5.97 -27.61 -35.14
C ARG A 12 7.30 -27.63 -34.35
N GLU A 13 8.01 -26.51 -34.26
CA GLU A 13 9.23 -26.39 -33.47
C GLU A 13 8.96 -26.48 -31.96
N TYR A 14 7.87 -25.88 -31.48
CA TYR A 14 7.48 -26.02 -30.07
C TYR A 14 7.19 -27.47 -29.68
N ILE A 15 6.45 -28.21 -30.49
CA ILE A 15 6.15 -29.62 -30.21
C ILE A 15 7.42 -30.46 -30.15
N LYS A 16 8.36 -30.26 -31.10
CA LYS A 16 9.61 -31.03 -31.13
C LYS A 16 10.49 -30.83 -29.88
N ARG A 17 10.33 -29.71 -29.18
CA ARG A 17 11.13 -29.34 -28.02
C ARG A 17 10.27 -28.96 -26.81
N ALA A 18 9.16 -29.66 -26.67
CA ALA A 18 8.17 -29.33 -25.65
C ALA A 18 8.78 -29.20 -24.24
N PHE A 19 9.69 -30.08 -23.87
CA PHE A 19 10.34 -30.05 -22.55
C PHE A 19 11.12 -28.74 -22.32
N VAL A 20 11.99 -28.36 -23.27
CA VAL A 20 12.78 -27.12 -23.16
C VAL A 20 11.87 -25.88 -23.16
N THR A 21 10.81 -25.90 -24.00
CA THR A 21 9.83 -24.83 -24.05
C THR A 21 9.10 -24.68 -22.73
N ILE A 22 8.65 -25.78 -22.12
CA ILE A 22 7.98 -25.78 -20.81
C ILE A 22 8.91 -25.23 -19.73
N MET A 23 10.18 -25.65 -19.71
CA MET A 23 11.16 -25.14 -18.74
C MET A 23 11.40 -23.64 -18.89
N LEU A 24 11.52 -23.14 -20.13
CA LEU A 24 11.65 -21.70 -20.37
C LEU A 24 10.39 -20.93 -19.94
N MET A 25 9.20 -21.45 -20.27
CA MET A 25 7.94 -20.86 -19.82
C MET A 25 7.88 -20.78 -18.30
N PHE A 26 8.28 -21.84 -17.61
CA PHE A 26 8.30 -21.88 -16.14
C PHE A 26 9.23 -20.81 -15.54
N ILE A 27 10.45 -20.65 -16.08
CA ILE A 27 11.39 -19.61 -15.65
C ILE A 27 10.77 -18.21 -15.88
N CYS A 28 10.15 -17.98 -17.03
CA CYS A 28 9.49 -16.72 -17.34
C CYS A 28 8.29 -16.45 -16.42
N VAL A 29 7.46 -17.47 -16.14
CA VAL A 29 6.31 -17.36 -15.23
C VAL A 29 6.78 -16.97 -13.82
N ILE A 30 7.82 -17.62 -13.30
CA ILE A 30 8.39 -17.26 -12.00
C ILE A 30 8.92 -15.81 -12.01
N SER A 31 9.63 -15.40 -13.06
CA SER A 31 10.13 -14.04 -13.20
C SER A 31 8.98 -13.01 -13.13
N PHE A 32 7.95 -13.16 -13.95
CA PHE A 32 6.80 -12.26 -13.94
C PHE A 32 5.98 -12.32 -12.65
N TYR A 33 5.88 -13.48 -12.02
CA TYR A 33 5.25 -13.64 -10.71
C TYR A 33 5.99 -12.83 -9.64
N MET A 34 7.32 -12.89 -9.61
CA MET A 34 8.13 -12.10 -8.66
C MET A 34 8.02 -10.61 -8.93
N THR A 35 7.96 -10.19 -10.19
CA THR A 35 7.69 -8.80 -10.58
C THR A 35 6.32 -8.34 -10.04
N ASP A 36 5.26 -9.11 -10.28
CA ASP A 36 3.92 -8.81 -9.75
C ASP A 36 3.94 -8.63 -8.23
N ARG A 37 4.55 -9.56 -7.51
CA ARG A 37 4.67 -9.50 -6.05
C ARG A 37 5.39 -8.25 -5.56
N THR A 38 6.52 -7.93 -6.17
CA THR A 38 7.33 -6.77 -5.80
C THR A 38 6.55 -5.46 -6.00
N TRP A 39 5.97 -5.29 -7.20
CA TRP A 39 5.23 -4.08 -7.53
C TRP A 39 3.90 -3.96 -6.77
N ASN A 40 3.23 -5.07 -6.49
CA ASN A 40 2.02 -5.07 -5.68
C ASN A 40 2.32 -4.60 -4.25
N THR A 41 3.37 -5.11 -3.62
CA THR A 41 3.78 -4.68 -2.28
C THR A 41 4.15 -3.19 -2.28
N TYR A 42 4.96 -2.76 -3.24
CA TYR A 42 5.34 -1.35 -3.37
C TYR A 42 4.14 -0.41 -3.55
N MET A 43 3.21 -0.76 -4.46
CA MET A 43 2.03 0.07 -4.72
C MET A 43 1.07 0.09 -3.53
N LYS A 44 0.93 -1.04 -2.84
CA LYS A 44 0.14 -1.11 -1.61
C LYS A 44 0.68 -0.13 -0.56
N ASN A 45 1.96 -0.22 -0.25
CA ASN A 45 2.61 0.64 0.75
C ASN A 45 2.50 2.12 0.37
N ARG A 46 2.73 2.43 -0.90
CA ARG A 46 2.58 3.80 -1.42
C ARG A 46 1.14 4.32 -1.26
N CYS A 47 0.14 3.53 -1.61
CA CYS A 47 -1.26 3.91 -1.43
C CYS A 47 -1.59 4.11 0.06
N GLU A 48 -1.13 3.23 0.93
CA GLU A 48 -1.32 3.36 2.38
C GLU A 48 -0.72 4.66 2.91
N THR A 49 0.49 5.02 2.48
CA THR A 49 1.13 6.27 2.88
C THR A 49 0.38 7.50 2.35
N GLU A 50 -0.07 7.48 1.09
CA GLU A 50 -0.85 8.58 0.51
C GLU A 50 -2.18 8.79 1.27
N ILE A 51 -2.80 7.71 1.74
CA ILE A 51 -4.04 7.78 2.52
C ILE A 51 -3.76 8.29 3.93
N LYS A 52 -2.71 7.80 4.59
CA LYS A 52 -2.29 8.34 5.88
C LYS A 52 -2.09 9.87 5.79
N ARG A 53 -1.45 10.37 4.72
CA ARG A 53 -1.28 11.81 4.50
C ARG A 53 -2.60 12.58 4.37
N LYS A 54 -3.60 12.00 3.75
CA LYS A 54 -4.93 12.63 3.59
C LYS A 54 -5.74 12.66 4.89
N ALA A 55 -5.37 11.88 5.89
CA ALA A 55 -6.02 11.87 7.19
C ALA A 55 -5.77 13.15 8.00
N TYR A 56 -4.76 13.94 7.63
CA TYR A 56 -4.41 15.18 8.31
C TYR A 56 -5.06 16.40 7.64
N SER A 57 -5.62 17.30 8.45
CA SER A 57 -6.09 18.63 8.03
C SER A 57 -4.98 19.67 8.04
N ILE A 58 -3.95 19.45 8.85
CA ILE A 58 -2.76 20.27 8.98
C ILE A 58 -1.51 19.53 8.51
N SER A 59 -0.38 20.21 8.42
CA SER A 59 0.90 19.55 8.03
C SER A 59 1.27 18.44 9.02
N PRO A 60 1.50 17.19 8.56
CA PRO A 60 1.91 16.10 9.44
C PRO A 60 3.25 16.38 10.17
N TYR A 61 4.09 17.26 9.65
CA TYR A 61 5.32 17.67 10.34
C TYR A 61 5.08 18.49 11.61
N ASN A 62 3.89 19.10 11.73
CA ASN A 62 3.49 19.83 12.93
C ASN A 62 2.86 18.93 14.00
N ILE A 63 2.64 17.67 13.70
CA ILE A 63 2.00 16.70 14.59
C ILE A 63 3.06 15.75 15.16
N ASN A 64 3.07 15.63 16.47
CA ASN A 64 3.96 14.76 17.20
C ASN A 64 3.16 13.80 18.09
N LYS A 65 3.67 12.59 18.23
CA LYS A 65 3.08 11.49 18.98
C LYS A 65 4.03 11.00 20.03
N ILE A 66 3.56 10.89 21.26
CA ILE A 66 4.30 10.34 22.39
C ILE A 66 3.80 8.92 22.63
N LYS A 67 4.68 7.94 22.43
CA LYS A 67 4.40 6.52 22.62
C LYS A 67 5.11 6.00 23.88
N PHE A 68 4.34 5.52 24.83
CA PHE A 68 4.85 4.99 26.09
C PHE A 68 5.39 3.57 25.96
N SER A 69 6.44 3.22 26.70
CA SER A 69 7.11 1.93 26.59
C SER A 69 6.68 0.90 27.63
N THR A 70 5.87 1.27 28.61
CA THR A 70 5.45 0.41 29.73
C THR A 70 3.94 0.36 29.94
N ARG A 71 3.45 -0.69 30.60
CA ARG A 71 2.02 -0.95 30.83
C ARG A 71 1.39 -0.12 31.96
N SER A 72 2.15 0.58 32.78
CA SER A 72 1.67 1.41 33.89
C SER A 72 1.44 2.87 33.46
N VAL A 73 0.46 3.06 32.60
CA VAL A 73 0.45 4.19 31.69
C VAL A 73 -0.29 5.41 32.19
N HIS A 74 -1.30 5.24 33.09
CA HIS A 74 -2.19 6.38 33.41
C HIS A 74 -1.50 7.52 34.14
N ALA A 75 -0.69 7.21 35.15
CA ALA A 75 0.09 8.24 35.85
C ALA A 75 1.10 8.91 34.91
N GLU A 76 1.76 8.13 34.06
CA GLU A 76 2.73 8.63 33.09
C GLU A 76 2.07 9.49 32.00
N GLN A 77 0.83 9.17 31.56
CA GLN A 77 0.07 10.00 30.61
C GLN A 77 -0.36 11.32 31.22
N SER A 78 -0.90 11.29 32.45
CA SER A 78 -1.30 12.51 33.15
C SER A 78 -0.12 13.44 33.39
N ASP A 79 0.99 12.91 33.87
CA ASP A 79 2.24 13.66 34.06
C ASP A 79 2.73 14.24 32.72
N MET A 80 2.62 13.49 31.64
CA MET A 80 3.04 13.97 30.33
C MET A 80 2.12 15.09 29.81
N LEU A 81 0.81 15.02 30.02
CA LEU A 81 -0.12 16.10 29.66
C LEU A 81 0.18 17.37 30.45
N GLU A 82 0.53 17.26 31.74
CA GLU A 82 1.00 18.39 32.54
C GLU A 82 2.30 18.99 32.00
N GLY A 83 3.24 18.13 31.57
CA GLY A 83 4.48 18.56 30.95
C GLY A 83 4.23 19.33 29.65
N LEU A 84 3.34 18.83 28.79
CA LEU A 84 2.95 19.50 27.55
C LEU A 84 2.27 20.84 27.80
N ALA A 85 1.40 20.93 28.81
CA ALA A 85 0.73 22.17 29.20
C ALA A 85 1.71 23.28 29.65
N SER A 86 2.90 22.90 30.08
CA SER A 86 3.94 23.86 30.54
C SER A 86 4.78 24.47 29.41
N ILE A 87 4.62 24.01 28.17
CA ILE A 87 5.43 24.40 27.02
C ILE A 87 4.65 25.35 26.14
N GLU A 88 5.04 26.62 26.08
CA GLU A 88 4.34 27.68 25.34
C GLU A 88 4.28 27.47 23.82
N GLU A 89 5.26 26.77 23.26
CA GLU A 89 5.37 26.51 21.83
C GLU A 89 4.37 25.45 21.31
N ILE A 90 3.67 24.76 22.22
CA ILE A 90 2.67 23.75 21.89
C ILE A 90 1.29 24.42 21.74
N SER A 91 0.68 24.30 20.56
CA SER A 91 -0.61 24.91 20.25
C SER A 91 -1.82 24.05 20.64
N ALA A 92 -1.65 22.74 20.68
CA ALA A 92 -2.69 21.78 21.07
C ALA A 92 -2.03 20.48 21.55
N TYR A 93 -2.66 19.79 22.49
CA TYR A 93 -2.23 18.47 22.97
C TYR A 93 -3.44 17.69 23.50
N GLY A 94 -3.36 16.35 23.50
CA GLY A 94 -4.43 15.52 24.03
C GLY A 94 -4.34 14.06 23.62
N LEU A 95 -5.39 13.33 23.92
CA LEU A 95 -5.51 11.89 23.69
C LEU A 95 -6.46 11.59 22.55
N ILE A 96 -6.21 10.47 21.88
CA ILE A 96 -7.11 9.87 20.90
C ILE A 96 -7.44 8.46 21.38
N ILE A 97 -8.71 8.23 21.68
CA ILE A 97 -9.19 6.98 22.29
C ILE A 97 -10.25 6.37 21.36
N LYS A 98 -10.25 5.06 21.23
CA LYS A 98 -11.34 4.33 20.58
C LYS A 98 -12.38 3.89 21.60
N ASN A 99 -13.62 3.96 21.19
CA ASN A 99 -14.75 3.50 21.99
C ASN A 99 -15.97 3.23 21.09
N ASP A 100 -17.06 2.86 21.71
CA ASP A 100 -18.36 2.69 21.10
C ASP A 100 -19.35 3.67 21.73
N VAL A 101 -20.24 4.21 20.91
CA VAL A 101 -21.43 4.95 21.37
C VAL A 101 -22.63 4.04 21.24
N GLN A 102 -23.38 3.90 22.33
CA GLN A 102 -24.60 3.12 22.39
C GLN A 102 -25.80 3.97 22.07
N PHE A 103 -26.63 3.50 21.15
CA PHE A 103 -27.96 4.00 20.83
C PHE A 103 -29.01 2.95 21.19
N ASP A 104 -30.28 3.32 21.22
CA ASP A 104 -31.38 2.38 21.48
C ASP A 104 -31.42 1.20 20.50
N ASN A 105 -30.94 1.40 19.28
CA ASN A 105 -31.01 0.44 18.18
C ASN A 105 -29.63 -0.19 17.81
N GLY A 106 -28.57 0.07 18.58
CA GLY A 106 -27.26 -0.52 18.31
C GLY A 106 -26.08 0.28 18.84
N TYR A 107 -24.89 -0.09 18.34
CA TYR A 107 -23.63 0.53 18.69
C TYR A 107 -22.96 1.11 17.44
N VAL A 108 -22.28 2.22 17.59
CA VAL A 108 -21.44 2.82 16.55
C VAL A 108 -20.02 2.98 17.11
N ASN A 109 -19.05 2.44 16.39
CA ASN A 109 -17.65 2.63 16.72
C ASN A 109 -17.28 4.11 16.59
N VAL A 110 -16.58 4.67 17.56
CA VAL A 110 -16.21 6.07 17.57
C VAL A 110 -14.74 6.27 17.93
N VAL A 111 -14.22 7.39 17.51
CA VAL A 111 -12.95 7.94 18.00
C VAL A 111 -13.29 9.06 18.95
N ILE A 112 -12.74 9.04 20.16
CA ILE A 112 -12.89 10.09 21.15
C ILE A 112 -11.63 10.92 21.19
N SER A 113 -11.77 12.23 21.16
CA SER A 113 -10.65 13.16 21.26
C SER A 113 -11.01 14.41 22.06
N ASP A 114 -9.99 15.08 22.54
CA ASP A 114 -10.12 16.43 23.06
C ASP A 114 -10.49 17.42 21.95
N SER A 115 -11.13 18.53 22.33
CA SER A 115 -11.50 19.61 21.41
C SER A 115 -10.30 20.21 20.68
N ASP A 116 -9.14 20.23 21.33
CA ASP A 116 -7.91 20.80 20.76
C ASP A 116 -7.27 19.92 19.68
N ILE A 117 -7.53 18.61 19.75
CA ILE A 117 -6.98 17.60 18.83
C ILE A 117 -7.94 17.31 17.67
N ALA A 118 -9.25 17.49 17.86
CA ALA A 118 -10.27 17.08 16.91
C ALA A 118 -10.12 17.69 15.51
N ASP A 119 -9.60 18.91 15.41
CA ASP A 119 -9.39 19.60 14.13
C ASP A 119 -8.08 19.27 13.41
N MET A 120 -7.19 18.51 14.03
CA MET A 120 -5.97 18.02 13.35
C MET A 120 -6.28 17.07 12.20
N CYS A 121 -7.42 16.39 12.29
CA CYS A 121 -7.80 15.35 11.37
C CYS A 121 -8.81 15.83 10.34
N ASN A 122 -8.77 15.19 9.17
CA ASN A 122 -9.60 15.56 8.02
C ASN A 122 -11.05 15.07 8.18
N THR A 123 -11.70 15.45 9.28
CA THR A 123 -13.06 15.05 9.62
C THR A 123 -14.15 15.99 9.05
N GLY A 124 -13.76 17.21 8.71
CA GLY A 124 -14.69 18.29 8.36
C GLY A 124 -15.33 18.99 9.58
N VAL A 125 -14.89 18.65 10.79
CA VAL A 125 -15.29 19.31 12.04
C VAL A 125 -14.23 20.36 12.39
N SER A 126 -14.61 21.61 12.51
CA SER A 126 -13.71 22.69 12.87
C SER A 126 -13.79 23.03 14.36
N ARG A 127 -12.76 23.64 14.91
CA ARG A 127 -12.76 24.14 16.29
C ARG A 127 -13.93 25.10 16.56
N ALA A 128 -14.25 25.98 15.59
CA ALA A 128 -15.38 26.89 15.72
C ALA A 128 -16.74 26.17 15.83
N ASP A 129 -16.92 25.08 15.05
CA ASP A 129 -18.12 24.25 15.14
C ASP A 129 -18.22 23.58 16.51
N ILE A 130 -17.07 23.07 17.01
CA ILE A 130 -17.02 22.43 18.33
C ILE A 130 -17.41 23.43 19.43
N GLU A 131 -16.80 24.61 19.46
CA GLU A 131 -17.07 25.65 20.46
C GLU A 131 -18.55 26.09 20.43
N GLN A 132 -19.11 26.28 19.24
CA GLN A 132 -20.52 26.62 19.06
C GLN A 132 -21.44 25.51 19.61
N LYS A 133 -21.17 24.26 19.28
CA LYS A 133 -21.99 23.13 19.73
C LYS A 133 -21.82 22.83 21.21
N GLN A 134 -20.63 23.06 21.79
CA GLN A 134 -20.42 22.96 23.23
C GLN A 134 -21.21 23.96 24.04
N ALA A 135 -21.43 25.16 23.49
CA ALA A 135 -22.26 26.17 24.11
C ALA A 135 -23.79 25.83 23.99
N GLU A 136 -24.18 25.16 22.89
CA GLU A 136 -25.57 24.74 22.67
C GLU A 136 -25.95 23.52 23.54
N TRP A 137 -25.02 22.58 23.77
CA TRP A 137 -25.25 21.32 24.46
C TRP A 137 -24.36 21.16 25.70
N GLU A 138 -24.54 22.08 26.65
CA GLU A 138 -23.75 22.08 27.88
C GLU A 138 -24.00 20.80 28.70
N GLY A 139 -22.91 20.15 29.14
CA GLY A 139 -22.96 18.94 29.96
C GLY A 139 -22.96 17.62 29.19
N TYR A 140 -23.05 17.65 27.86
CA TYR A 140 -22.95 16.48 26.99
C TYR A 140 -21.62 16.44 26.24
N ASP A 141 -21.14 15.23 25.95
CA ASP A 141 -20.12 15.05 24.94
C ASP A 141 -20.75 15.09 23.54
N LEU A 142 -20.06 15.71 22.61
CA LEU A 142 -20.58 15.95 21.26
C LEU A 142 -20.22 14.80 20.33
N VAL A 143 -21.20 14.31 19.58
CA VAL A 143 -21.01 13.21 18.63
C VAL A 143 -21.28 13.67 17.21
N TRP A 144 -20.29 13.55 16.34
CA TRP A 144 -20.47 13.60 14.89
C TRP A 144 -20.45 12.16 14.36
N ILE A 145 -21.53 11.75 13.72
CA ILE A 145 -21.67 10.40 13.19
C ILE A 145 -21.27 10.37 11.72
N GLY A 146 -20.70 9.25 11.27
CA GLY A 146 -20.32 9.05 9.88
C GLY A 146 -21.47 9.25 8.89
N SER A 147 -21.14 9.67 7.69
CA SER A 147 -22.12 10.03 6.66
C SER A 147 -23.05 8.89 6.24
N SER A 148 -22.62 7.63 6.37
CA SER A 148 -23.45 6.45 6.08
C SER A 148 -24.67 6.31 7.00
N TYR A 149 -24.66 6.99 8.14
CA TYR A 149 -25.75 6.96 9.11
C TYR A 149 -26.75 8.12 8.94
N LYS A 150 -26.62 8.94 7.89
CA LYS A 150 -27.60 9.98 7.55
C LYS A 150 -28.98 9.34 7.30
N GLY A 151 -29.99 9.75 8.07
CA GLY A 151 -31.34 9.19 8.03
C GLY A 151 -31.57 7.97 8.93
N VAL A 152 -30.53 7.46 9.59
CA VAL A 152 -30.65 6.43 10.65
C VAL A 152 -30.73 7.09 12.03
N TYR A 153 -29.88 8.10 12.25
CA TYR A 153 -29.81 8.90 13.46
C TYR A 153 -30.15 10.36 13.17
N GLU A 154 -30.67 11.07 14.19
CA GLU A 154 -31.08 12.46 14.06
C GLU A 154 -30.19 13.39 14.89
N ILE A 155 -30.02 14.64 14.44
CA ILE A 155 -29.33 15.67 15.22
C ILE A 155 -30.18 15.99 16.46
N GLY A 156 -29.54 16.03 17.64
CA GLY A 156 -30.19 16.17 18.94
C GLY A 156 -30.55 14.82 19.58
N GLN A 157 -30.37 13.71 18.89
CA GLN A 157 -30.58 12.39 19.47
C GLN A 157 -29.55 12.11 20.57
N ARG A 158 -30.04 11.67 21.73
CA ARG A 158 -29.20 11.29 22.86
C ARG A 158 -28.63 9.89 22.66
N CYS A 159 -27.43 9.71 23.13
CA CYS A 159 -26.71 8.44 23.12
C CYS A 159 -25.77 8.39 24.33
N GLN A 160 -25.11 7.26 24.53
CA GLN A 160 -24.26 7.06 25.69
C GLN A 160 -22.95 6.37 25.28
N THR A 161 -21.84 6.87 25.79
CA THR A 161 -20.60 6.09 25.90
C THR A 161 -20.56 5.38 27.24
N MET A 162 -19.57 4.53 27.47
CA MET A 162 -19.41 3.91 28.79
C MET A 162 -19.10 4.92 29.91
N ALA A 163 -18.65 6.12 29.57
CA ALA A 163 -18.19 7.13 30.55
C ALA A 163 -19.07 8.36 30.63
N SER A 164 -19.91 8.65 29.63
CA SER A 164 -20.68 9.89 29.58
C SER A 164 -21.93 9.81 28.72
N GLU A 165 -22.89 10.69 28.99
CA GLU A 165 -23.98 10.98 28.11
C GLU A 165 -23.52 11.86 26.94
N CYS A 166 -24.00 11.53 25.76
CA CYS A 166 -23.62 12.16 24.51
C CYS A 166 -24.83 12.63 23.72
N VAL A 167 -24.61 13.55 22.80
CA VAL A 167 -25.63 14.03 21.88
C VAL A 167 -25.09 14.10 20.45
N VAL A 168 -25.86 13.64 19.49
CA VAL A 168 -25.55 13.76 18.07
C VAL A 168 -25.72 15.22 17.64
N VAL A 169 -24.62 15.87 17.25
CA VAL A 169 -24.59 17.28 16.85
C VAL A 169 -24.41 17.51 15.35
N GLY A 170 -24.06 16.47 14.62
CA GLY A 170 -23.87 16.57 13.19
C GLY A 170 -23.40 15.26 12.54
N PHE A 171 -23.13 15.35 11.25
CA PHE A 171 -22.58 14.26 10.45
C PHE A 171 -21.20 14.66 9.92
N LEU A 172 -20.30 13.69 9.91
CA LEU A 172 -19.01 13.85 9.30
C LEU A 172 -19.16 14.00 7.77
N LYS A 173 -18.17 14.59 7.12
CA LYS A 173 -18.14 14.65 5.65
C LYS A 173 -17.96 13.24 5.06
N ASP A 174 -18.35 13.06 3.80
CA ASP A 174 -18.36 11.74 3.14
C ASP A 174 -16.96 11.10 3.03
N ASP A 175 -15.91 11.92 2.97
CA ASP A 175 -14.50 11.51 2.91
C ASP A 175 -13.74 11.79 4.22
N ALA A 176 -14.43 11.83 5.34
CA ALA A 176 -13.83 12.05 6.65
C ALA A 176 -12.81 10.96 6.99
N GLN A 177 -11.62 11.37 7.40
CA GLN A 177 -10.53 10.49 7.74
C GLN A 177 -9.91 10.87 9.08
N TRP A 178 -9.36 9.87 9.76
CA TRP A 178 -8.72 10.01 11.05
C TRP A 178 -7.29 9.48 11.03
N LEU A 179 -6.49 9.88 12.02
CA LEU A 179 -5.15 9.35 12.23
C LEU A 179 -5.20 7.83 12.43
N VAL A 180 -4.43 7.10 11.64
CA VAL A 180 -4.26 5.67 11.82
C VAL A 180 -3.29 5.44 12.97
N ASN A 181 -3.79 5.00 14.11
CA ASN A 181 -2.94 4.59 15.21
C ASN A 181 -2.49 3.13 15.01
N GLU A 182 -1.19 2.86 15.00
CA GLU A 182 -0.61 1.52 14.84
C GLU A 182 -1.08 0.52 15.91
N THR A 183 -1.42 1.01 17.09
CA THR A 183 -1.87 0.17 18.21
C THR A 183 -3.35 -0.17 18.19
N ILE A 184 -4.11 0.52 17.38
CA ILE A 184 -5.53 0.32 17.25
C ILE A 184 -5.79 0.11 15.76
N THR A 185 -6.07 -1.11 15.36
CA THR A 185 -6.52 -1.48 14.03
C THR A 185 -7.87 -0.81 13.71
N LEU A 186 -7.88 0.51 13.49
CA LEU A 186 -8.86 1.06 12.59
C LEU A 186 -8.46 0.52 11.23
N GLU A 187 -9.12 -0.52 10.84
CA GLU A 187 -8.91 -1.14 9.54
C GLU A 187 -9.24 -0.17 8.40
N LYS A 188 -9.94 0.93 8.72
CA LYS A 188 -10.28 2.01 7.80
C LYS A 188 -9.95 3.37 8.45
N PRO A 189 -9.15 4.22 7.82
CA PRO A 189 -9.07 5.63 8.18
C PRO A 189 -10.38 6.40 7.83
N ASP A 190 -11.28 5.79 7.07
CA ASP A 190 -12.56 6.31 6.67
C ASP A 190 -13.56 6.21 7.85
N LEU A 191 -14.10 7.36 8.26
CA LEU A 191 -15.08 7.48 9.31
C LEU A 191 -16.53 7.46 8.79
N SER A 192 -16.79 7.09 7.54
CA SER A 192 -18.15 7.05 6.98
C SER A 192 -19.10 6.12 7.75
N GLU A 193 -18.58 5.02 8.29
CA GLU A 193 -19.31 4.03 9.10
C GLU A 193 -18.93 4.08 10.59
N SER A 194 -18.33 5.16 11.04
CA SER A 194 -17.89 5.38 12.42
C SER A 194 -18.33 6.76 12.89
N GLY A 195 -17.87 7.22 14.04
CA GLY A 195 -18.14 8.54 14.54
C GLY A 195 -16.93 9.17 15.23
N LEU A 196 -17.06 10.47 15.49
CA LEU A 196 -16.13 11.26 16.29
C LEU A 196 -16.89 11.78 17.52
N VAL A 197 -16.37 11.49 18.70
CA VAL A 197 -16.79 12.09 19.96
C VAL A 197 -15.78 13.12 20.39
N VAL A 198 -16.24 14.34 20.62
CA VAL A 198 -15.42 15.41 21.18
C VAL A 198 -15.83 15.66 22.62
N THR A 199 -14.88 15.53 23.53
CA THR A 199 -15.07 15.72 24.95
C THR A 199 -14.17 16.84 25.47
N LYS A 200 -14.56 17.46 26.59
CA LYS A 200 -13.72 18.41 27.34
C LYS A 200 -12.74 17.72 28.27
N ASP A 201 -13.02 16.47 28.61
CA ASP A 201 -12.25 15.73 29.59
C ASP A 201 -12.13 14.27 29.15
N THR A 202 -11.01 13.92 28.54
CA THR A 202 -10.70 12.56 28.12
C THR A 202 -10.34 11.64 29.30
N SER A 203 -10.03 12.19 30.50
CA SER A 203 -9.65 11.37 31.66
C SER A 203 -10.80 10.49 32.15
N LYS A 204 -12.05 10.89 31.94
CA LYS A 204 -13.23 10.07 32.28
C LYS A 204 -13.35 8.79 31.45
N TYR A 205 -12.63 8.71 30.33
CA TYR A 205 -12.52 7.53 29.49
C TYR A 205 -11.35 6.64 29.85
N ASP A 206 -10.80 6.85 31.05
CA ASP A 206 -9.74 6.04 31.60
C ASP A 206 -10.28 4.65 32.01
N TRP A 207 -9.79 3.60 31.38
CA TRP A 207 -10.32 2.24 31.48
C TRP A 207 -9.55 1.36 32.45
N GLY A 208 -8.79 1.92 33.36
CA GLY A 208 -8.06 1.14 34.34
C GLY A 208 -7.16 0.06 33.72
N GLU A 209 -6.74 -0.90 34.52
CA GLU A 209 -5.74 -1.93 34.18
C GLU A 209 -6.07 -2.87 32.99
N SER A 210 -7.25 -2.74 32.37
CA SER A 210 -7.73 -3.65 31.32
C SER A 210 -7.26 -3.30 29.89
N LEU A 211 -6.64 -2.13 29.68
CA LEU A 211 -6.12 -1.78 28.35
C LEU A 211 -4.75 -2.46 28.12
N GLU A 212 -4.73 -3.47 27.27
CA GLU A 212 -3.51 -4.11 26.77
C GLU A 212 -2.63 -3.15 25.94
N TYR A 213 -3.14 -1.94 25.62
CA TYR A 213 -2.51 -1.00 24.69
C TYR A 213 -2.42 0.39 25.29
N THR A 214 -1.22 0.95 25.24
CA THR A 214 -0.94 2.32 25.67
C THR A 214 -1.49 3.32 24.65
N THR A 215 -2.48 4.13 25.06
CA THR A 215 -2.97 5.22 24.21
C THR A 215 -1.89 6.30 24.08
N PRO A 216 -1.48 6.66 22.86
CA PRO A 216 -0.48 7.71 22.69
C PRO A 216 -1.08 9.09 22.97
N VAL A 217 -0.23 10.00 23.47
CA VAL A 217 -0.55 11.42 23.56
C VAL A 217 -0.08 12.12 22.29
N TYR A 218 -0.90 12.99 21.76
CA TYR A 218 -0.56 13.81 20.59
C TYR A 218 -0.35 15.26 21.01
N TYR A 219 0.53 15.96 20.32
CA TYR A 219 0.65 17.41 20.41
C TYR A 219 0.95 18.04 19.06
N VAL A 220 0.54 19.29 18.93
CA VAL A 220 0.73 20.13 17.73
C VAL A 220 1.67 21.26 18.05
N ALA A 221 2.72 21.42 17.25
CA ALA A 221 3.67 22.53 17.34
C ALA A 221 4.21 22.86 15.95
N ASP A 222 4.76 24.06 15.78
CA ASP A 222 5.46 24.41 14.55
C ASP A 222 6.71 23.51 14.39
N TYR A 223 6.90 22.93 13.22
CA TYR A 223 8.00 21.99 12.94
C TYR A 223 9.38 22.54 13.31
N LYS A 224 9.59 23.84 13.13
CA LYS A 224 10.87 24.49 13.47
C LYS A 224 11.20 24.43 14.95
N ASP A 225 10.20 24.31 15.83
CA ASP A 225 10.35 24.31 17.29
C ASP A 225 10.47 22.87 17.85
N ASN A 226 10.28 21.85 17.01
CA ASN A 226 10.25 20.44 17.43
C ASN A 226 11.50 20.01 18.20
N ASP A 227 12.71 20.40 17.80
CA ASP A 227 13.94 20.00 18.48
C ASP A 227 14.02 20.59 19.88
N VAL A 228 13.58 21.85 20.05
CA VAL A 228 13.55 22.53 21.36
C VAL A 228 12.51 21.88 22.26
N ILE A 229 11.31 21.66 21.74
CA ILE A 229 10.22 20.98 22.49
C ILE A 229 10.65 19.59 22.90
N LYS A 230 11.23 18.83 21.98
CA LYS A 230 11.71 17.47 22.25
C LYS A 230 12.76 17.44 23.36
N SER A 231 13.69 18.40 23.38
CA SER A 231 14.67 18.51 24.45
C SER A 231 14.00 18.78 25.80
N LYS A 232 13.07 19.77 25.86
CA LYS A 232 12.31 20.09 27.07
C LYS A 232 11.53 18.88 27.59
N LEU A 233 10.88 18.16 26.69
CA LEU A 233 10.11 16.94 27.04
C LEU A 233 11.01 15.78 27.51
N MET A 234 12.18 15.61 26.92
CA MET A 234 13.14 14.59 27.36
C MET A 234 13.68 14.89 28.76
N ASP A 235 13.96 16.15 29.08
CA ASP A 235 14.37 16.57 30.43
C ASP A 235 13.24 16.31 31.44
N TYR A 236 12.00 16.67 31.09
CA TYR A 236 10.82 16.39 31.92
C TYR A 236 10.59 14.88 32.13
N GLN A 237 10.72 14.07 31.07
CA GLN A 237 10.64 12.62 31.16
C GLN A 237 11.70 12.04 32.10
N ALA A 238 12.92 12.54 32.03
CA ALA A 238 14.02 12.13 32.90
C ALA A 238 13.75 12.47 34.37
N GLU A 239 13.19 13.65 34.63
CA GLU A 239 12.83 14.11 35.99
C GLU A 239 11.71 13.24 36.60
N LYS A 240 10.68 12.94 35.81
CA LYS A 240 9.52 12.15 36.26
C LYS A 240 9.71 10.64 36.15
N GLY A 241 10.80 10.18 35.53
CA GLY A 241 11.06 8.74 35.28
C GLY A 241 10.17 8.11 34.20
N ILE A 242 9.57 8.92 33.33
CA ILE A 242 8.67 8.47 32.25
C ILE A 242 9.48 7.86 31.12
N ARG A 243 9.05 6.70 30.62
CA ARG A 243 9.66 6.01 29.48
C ARG A 243 8.75 6.12 28.26
N ALA A 244 8.97 7.14 27.45
CA ALA A 244 8.22 7.34 26.21
C ALA A 244 9.13 7.79 25.08
N SER A 245 8.72 7.49 23.85
CA SER A 245 9.37 7.95 22.62
C SER A 245 8.53 9.04 21.96
N ILE A 246 9.19 10.07 21.45
CA ILE A 246 8.55 11.16 20.73
C ILE A 246 8.80 10.94 19.23
N ILE A 247 7.74 10.84 18.47
CA ILE A 247 7.74 10.55 17.05
C ILE A 247 7.03 11.69 16.32
N ASN A 248 7.70 12.31 15.35
CA ASN A 248 7.05 13.27 14.45
C ASN A 248 6.35 12.51 13.31
N GLU A 249 5.09 12.79 13.08
CA GLU A 249 4.26 12.07 12.09
C GLU A 249 4.75 12.32 10.65
N GLY A 250 5.20 13.53 10.32
CA GLY A 250 5.75 13.83 9.00
C GLY A 250 7.06 13.10 8.72
N GLU A 251 7.98 13.09 9.69
CA GLU A 251 9.26 12.36 9.59
C GLU A 251 9.04 10.84 9.50
N GLN A 252 8.05 10.33 10.25
CA GLN A 252 7.70 8.91 10.20
C GLN A 252 7.13 8.53 8.83
N LEU A 253 6.25 9.37 8.27
CA LEU A 253 5.73 9.15 6.91
C LEU A 253 6.84 9.16 5.85
N ASP A 254 7.81 10.07 5.97
CA ASP A 254 8.95 10.11 5.05
C ASP A 254 9.88 8.90 5.22
N LYS A 255 10.04 8.44 6.46
CA LYS A 255 10.78 7.21 6.75
C LYS A 255 10.06 5.99 6.17
N ASP A 256 8.74 5.87 6.35
CA ASP A 256 7.93 4.80 5.78
C ASP A 256 8.07 4.78 4.25
N VAL A 257 7.97 5.94 3.57
CA VAL A 257 8.20 6.04 2.11
C VAL A 257 9.59 5.58 1.71
N LYS A 258 10.60 5.91 2.50
CA LYS A 258 12.00 5.54 2.21
C LYS A 258 12.25 4.05 2.48
N ASP A 259 11.72 3.53 3.57
CA ASP A 259 11.88 2.12 3.95
C ASP A 259 11.08 1.21 3.00
N ASP A 260 9.92 1.67 2.54
CA ASP A 260 9.08 1.02 1.53
C ASP A 260 9.58 1.25 0.09
N SER A 261 10.75 1.89 -0.09
CA SER A 261 11.29 2.09 -1.43
C SER A 261 11.56 0.73 -2.09
N ILE A 262 11.15 0.60 -3.35
CA ILE A 262 11.28 -0.65 -4.13
C ILE A 262 12.71 -1.19 -4.16
N THR A 263 13.71 -0.31 -4.06
CA THR A 263 15.13 -0.66 -4.10
C THR A 263 15.63 -1.32 -2.82
N ASN A 264 14.96 -1.10 -1.68
CA ASN A 264 15.32 -1.70 -0.39
C ASN A 264 14.66 -3.07 -0.19
N ASP A 265 13.68 -3.42 -1.01
CA ASP A 265 12.99 -4.70 -0.92
C ASP A 265 13.88 -5.83 -1.47
N LYS A 266 14.13 -6.84 -0.64
CA LYS A 266 14.86 -8.06 -1.04
C LYS A 266 14.16 -8.79 -2.19
N THR A 267 12.84 -8.67 -2.29
CA THR A 267 12.04 -9.26 -3.38
C THR A 267 12.32 -8.57 -4.71
N PHE A 268 12.59 -7.28 -4.71
CA PHE A 268 13.00 -6.54 -5.92
C PHE A 268 14.32 -7.07 -6.49
N ILE A 269 15.33 -7.26 -5.64
CA ILE A 269 16.62 -7.81 -6.07
C ILE A 269 16.42 -9.22 -6.66
N ALA A 270 15.63 -10.06 -5.99
CA ALA A 270 15.33 -11.40 -6.48
C ALA A 270 14.55 -11.36 -7.82
N SER A 271 13.60 -10.44 -7.97
CA SER A 271 12.86 -10.23 -9.22
C SER A 271 13.81 -9.85 -10.37
N VAL A 272 14.68 -8.87 -10.17
CA VAL A 272 15.67 -8.45 -11.18
C VAL A 272 16.62 -9.59 -11.56
N LEU A 273 17.12 -10.35 -10.58
CA LEU A 273 17.98 -11.50 -10.86
C LEU A 273 17.25 -12.57 -11.68
N LEU A 274 16.03 -12.92 -11.33
CA LEU A 274 15.22 -13.89 -12.08
C LEU A 274 14.91 -13.40 -13.50
N TYR A 275 14.65 -12.11 -13.65
CA TYR A 275 14.44 -11.48 -14.96
C TYR A 275 15.69 -11.61 -15.86
N VAL A 276 16.87 -11.33 -15.32
CA VAL A 276 18.14 -11.50 -16.04
C VAL A 276 18.37 -12.98 -16.39
N ILE A 277 18.11 -13.90 -15.45
CA ILE A 277 18.24 -15.35 -15.71
C ILE A 277 17.30 -15.78 -16.84
N ALA A 278 16.06 -15.29 -16.86
CA ALA A 278 15.09 -15.59 -17.92
C ALA A 278 15.58 -15.10 -19.28
N ILE A 279 16.10 -13.87 -19.38
CA ILE A 279 16.69 -13.32 -20.61
C ILE A 279 17.85 -14.19 -21.10
N VAL A 280 18.77 -14.53 -20.21
CA VAL A 280 19.95 -15.36 -20.56
C VAL A 280 19.52 -16.75 -21.03
N ALA A 281 18.56 -17.38 -20.32
CA ALA A 281 18.05 -18.70 -20.69
C ALA A 281 17.38 -18.70 -22.07
N ILE A 282 16.49 -17.74 -22.34
CA ILE A 282 15.83 -17.61 -23.65
C ILE A 282 16.89 -17.35 -24.75
N SER A 283 17.84 -16.45 -24.50
CA SER A 283 18.90 -16.13 -25.45
C SER A 283 19.74 -17.36 -25.79
N ALA A 284 20.18 -18.10 -24.77
CA ALA A 284 20.99 -19.30 -24.93
C ALA A 284 20.27 -20.39 -25.75
N VAL A 285 19.01 -20.67 -25.39
CA VAL A 285 18.21 -21.66 -26.14
C VAL A 285 17.97 -21.18 -27.57
N THR A 286 17.68 -19.90 -27.79
CA THR A 286 17.48 -19.35 -29.13
C THR A 286 18.74 -19.42 -29.97
N ILE A 287 19.91 -19.19 -29.39
CA ILE A 287 21.22 -19.38 -30.09
C ILE A 287 21.45 -20.85 -30.50
N ILE A 288 21.21 -21.78 -29.56
CA ILE A 288 21.36 -23.21 -29.84
C ILE A 288 20.38 -23.63 -30.97
N GLU A 289 19.16 -23.14 -30.94
CA GLU A 289 18.16 -23.38 -31.99
C GLU A 289 18.63 -22.80 -33.36
N CYS A 290 19.17 -21.60 -33.35
CA CYS A 290 19.70 -20.99 -34.55
C CYS A 290 20.88 -21.81 -35.13
N LEU A 291 21.75 -22.36 -34.28
CA LEU A 291 22.84 -23.24 -34.67
C LEU A 291 22.34 -24.55 -35.29
N ILE A 292 21.38 -25.21 -34.64
CA ILE A 292 20.84 -26.48 -35.12
C ILE A 292 20.05 -26.28 -36.42
N ASN A 293 19.24 -25.21 -36.50
CA ASN A 293 18.36 -24.94 -37.64
C ASN A 293 19.04 -24.08 -38.73
N ARG A 294 20.33 -23.79 -38.64
CA ARG A 294 21.02 -22.89 -39.57
C ARG A 294 20.83 -23.26 -41.05
N ARG A 295 20.84 -24.57 -41.36
CA ARG A 295 20.62 -25.06 -42.73
C ARG A 295 19.19 -24.76 -43.23
N TYR A 296 18.17 -24.92 -42.37
CA TYR A 296 16.81 -24.56 -42.74
C TYR A 296 16.66 -23.07 -43.04
N TYR A 297 17.32 -22.20 -42.24
CA TYR A 297 17.34 -20.77 -42.50
C TYR A 297 18.06 -20.43 -43.82
N ALA A 298 19.18 -21.12 -44.11
CA ALA A 298 19.84 -20.95 -45.38
C ALA A 298 18.96 -21.35 -46.59
N ILE A 299 18.26 -22.49 -46.49
CA ILE A 299 17.32 -22.96 -47.52
C ILE A 299 16.18 -21.95 -47.71
N PHE A 300 15.65 -21.36 -46.64
CA PHE A 300 14.61 -20.34 -46.73
C PHE A 300 15.09 -19.09 -47.49
N ILE A 301 16.35 -18.66 -47.21
CA ILE A 301 16.93 -17.50 -47.87
C ILE A 301 17.21 -17.81 -49.37
N ILE A 302 17.69 -18.99 -49.69
CA ILE A 302 17.90 -19.44 -51.07
C ILE A 302 16.57 -19.44 -51.84
N ASN A 303 15.48 -19.86 -51.20
CA ASN A 303 14.14 -19.87 -51.80
C ASN A 303 13.48 -18.49 -51.81
N GLY A 304 14.23 -17.40 -51.65
CA GLY A 304 13.75 -16.02 -51.82
C GLY A 304 13.12 -15.43 -50.55
N ILE A 305 13.17 -16.10 -49.40
CA ILE A 305 12.72 -15.52 -48.12
C ILE A 305 13.79 -14.53 -47.63
N SER A 306 13.38 -13.27 -47.41
CA SER A 306 14.32 -12.24 -46.93
C SER A 306 14.89 -12.59 -45.54
N ARG A 307 16.13 -12.20 -45.26
CA ARG A 307 16.77 -12.35 -43.93
C ARG A 307 15.91 -11.71 -42.85
N LYS A 308 15.29 -10.54 -43.10
CA LYS A 308 14.36 -9.86 -42.19
C LYS A 308 13.17 -10.75 -41.82
N ALA A 309 12.66 -11.55 -42.75
CA ALA A 309 11.55 -12.47 -42.48
C ALA A 309 12.00 -13.62 -41.56
N VAL A 310 13.25 -14.12 -41.69
CA VAL A 310 13.83 -15.13 -40.77
C VAL A 310 13.98 -14.55 -39.37
N TYR A 311 14.52 -13.34 -39.25
CA TYR A 311 14.66 -12.66 -37.94
C TYR A 311 13.30 -12.43 -37.30
N SER A 312 12.29 -12.01 -38.06
CA SER A 312 10.94 -11.84 -37.54
C SER A 312 10.30 -13.16 -37.07
N MET A 313 10.66 -14.30 -37.63
CA MET A 313 10.20 -15.60 -37.14
C MET A 313 10.77 -15.93 -35.76
N ILE A 314 12.07 -15.67 -35.54
CA ILE A 314 12.72 -15.87 -34.25
C ILE A 314 12.09 -14.95 -33.20
N LEU A 315 11.91 -13.67 -33.55
CA LEU A 315 11.29 -12.69 -32.66
C LEU A 315 9.86 -13.06 -32.30
N ILE A 316 9.02 -13.42 -33.27
CA ILE A 316 7.62 -13.82 -33.03
C ILE A 316 7.56 -15.06 -32.15
N LYS A 317 8.46 -16.02 -32.35
CA LYS A 317 8.55 -17.23 -31.53
C LYS A 317 8.79 -16.88 -30.07
N ASN A 318 9.85 -16.11 -29.76
CA ASN A 318 10.17 -15.71 -28.41
C ASN A 318 9.06 -14.84 -27.80
N LEU A 319 8.49 -13.94 -28.58
CA LEU A 319 7.36 -13.09 -28.16
C LEU A 319 6.15 -13.93 -27.71
N ILE A 320 5.78 -14.95 -28.47
CA ILE A 320 4.65 -15.83 -28.10
C ILE A 320 4.95 -16.55 -26.78
N LEU A 321 6.15 -17.11 -26.61
CA LEU A 321 6.54 -17.77 -25.38
C LEU A 321 6.46 -16.84 -24.18
N ILE A 322 7.02 -15.63 -24.31
CA ILE A 322 7.06 -14.63 -23.25
C ILE A 322 5.65 -14.12 -22.92
N ILE A 323 4.81 -13.80 -23.93
CA ILE A 323 3.43 -13.34 -23.71
C ILE A 323 2.59 -14.41 -23.00
N VAL A 324 2.69 -15.68 -23.44
CA VAL A 324 1.93 -16.76 -22.80
C VAL A 324 2.36 -16.91 -21.33
N SER A 325 3.67 -16.81 -21.06
CA SER A 325 4.20 -16.87 -19.69
C SER A 325 3.75 -15.68 -18.85
N ALA A 326 3.76 -14.47 -19.42
CA ALA A 326 3.31 -13.25 -18.74
C ALA A 326 1.81 -13.31 -18.40
N LEU A 327 0.99 -13.77 -19.34
CA LEU A 327 -0.44 -13.95 -19.12
C LEU A 327 -0.72 -15.04 -18.07
N ALA A 328 0.01 -16.15 -18.09
CA ALA A 328 -0.14 -17.20 -17.10
C ALA A 328 0.22 -16.71 -15.67
N ALA A 329 1.33 -15.97 -15.54
CA ALA A 329 1.73 -15.38 -14.27
C ALA A 329 0.69 -14.37 -13.77
N TRP A 330 0.25 -13.46 -14.63
CA TRP A 330 -0.74 -12.45 -14.27
C TRP A 330 -2.08 -13.07 -13.87
N LEU A 331 -2.60 -14.05 -14.61
CA LEU A 331 -3.84 -14.76 -14.26
C LEU A 331 -3.72 -15.51 -12.92
N TYR A 332 -2.57 -16.12 -12.65
CA TYR A 332 -2.32 -16.76 -11.36
C TYR A 332 -2.31 -15.74 -10.22
N CYS A 333 -1.67 -14.60 -10.37
CA CYS A 333 -1.65 -13.54 -9.37
C CYS A 333 -3.05 -12.95 -9.15
N GLN A 334 -3.84 -12.76 -10.21
CA GLN A 334 -5.25 -12.35 -10.11
C GLN A 334 -6.06 -13.37 -9.30
N TRP A 335 -5.91 -14.66 -9.61
CA TRP A 335 -6.56 -15.72 -8.85
C TRP A 335 -6.15 -15.72 -7.38
N GLU A 336 -4.87 -15.60 -7.09
CA GLU A 336 -4.36 -15.58 -5.70
C GLU A 336 -4.87 -14.35 -4.94
N THR A 337 -4.92 -13.20 -5.57
CA THR A 337 -5.32 -11.93 -4.94
C THR A 337 -6.83 -11.86 -4.75
N PHE A 338 -7.61 -12.04 -5.80
CA PHE A 338 -9.07 -11.89 -5.74
C PHE A 338 -9.79 -13.14 -5.23
N GLY A 339 -9.25 -14.32 -5.47
CA GLY A 339 -9.81 -15.57 -4.93
C GLY A 339 -9.77 -15.61 -3.40
N LYS A 340 -8.73 -15.08 -2.79
CA LYS A 340 -8.65 -14.96 -1.32
C LYS A 340 -9.54 -13.85 -0.78
N ILE A 341 -9.71 -12.74 -1.49
CA ILE A 341 -10.61 -11.65 -1.10
C ILE A 341 -12.06 -12.14 -1.04
N ILE A 342 -12.52 -12.90 -2.05
CA ILE A 342 -13.88 -13.45 -2.06
C ILE A 342 -14.13 -14.39 -0.87
N VAL A 343 -13.12 -15.12 -0.41
CA VAL A 343 -13.22 -16.00 0.76
C VAL A 343 -13.12 -15.21 2.07
N GLN A 344 -12.32 -14.15 2.13
CA GLN A 344 -12.13 -13.34 3.34
C GLN A 344 -13.26 -12.33 3.59
N THR A 345 -13.88 -11.79 2.54
CA THR A 345 -15.04 -10.88 2.69
C THR A 345 -16.31 -11.56 3.24
N ALA A 346 -16.32 -12.89 3.30
CA ALA A 346 -17.41 -13.61 3.96
C ALA A 346 -17.30 -13.70 5.49
N GLY A 347 -16.18 -13.22 6.09
CA GLY A 347 -15.94 -13.36 7.54
C GLY A 347 -15.22 -12.22 8.26
N GLU A 348 -14.53 -11.35 7.56
CA GLU A 348 -13.84 -10.19 8.15
C GLU A 348 -14.10 -8.98 7.26
N TYR A 349 -14.48 -7.84 7.88
CA TYR A 349 -14.57 -6.53 7.21
C TYR A 349 -13.20 -6.19 6.60
N GLY A 350 -12.97 -6.71 5.41
CA GLY A 350 -11.72 -6.55 4.68
C GLY A 350 -11.53 -5.11 4.29
N ASN A 351 -10.46 -4.57 4.75
CA ASN A 351 -9.81 -3.30 4.49
C ASN A 351 -10.09 -2.78 3.07
N GLU A 352 -11.08 -1.89 2.87
CA GLU A 352 -11.42 -1.28 1.56
C GLU A 352 -10.22 -0.58 0.95
N LEU A 353 -9.36 -0.05 1.81
CA LEU A 353 -8.10 0.56 1.46
C LEU A 353 -7.17 -0.44 0.76
N ASN A 354 -6.98 -1.59 1.39
CA ASN A 354 -6.21 -2.70 0.81
C ASN A 354 -6.85 -3.20 -0.49
N TYR A 355 -8.17 -3.17 -0.58
CA TYR A 355 -8.89 -3.57 -1.78
C TYR A 355 -8.65 -2.59 -2.93
N THR A 356 -8.81 -1.28 -2.70
CA THR A 356 -8.56 -0.23 -3.71
C THR A 356 -7.09 -0.23 -4.15
N ALA A 357 -6.14 -0.31 -3.21
CA ALA A 357 -4.73 -0.39 -3.53
C ALA A 357 -4.39 -1.64 -4.36
N LYS A 358 -4.96 -2.79 -4.02
CA LYS A 358 -4.79 -4.04 -4.77
C LYS A 358 -5.40 -3.97 -6.16
N ILE A 359 -6.60 -3.39 -6.33
CA ILE A 359 -7.18 -3.18 -7.67
C ILE A 359 -6.29 -2.28 -8.51
N MET A 360 -5.85 -1.15 -8.00
CA MET A 360 -4.96 -0.24 -8.74
C MET A 360 -3.66 -0.95 -9.13
N ALA A 361 -3.02 -1.66 -8.19
CA ALA A 361 -1.80 -2.39 -8.47
C ALA A 361 -2.02 -3.47 -9.54
N HIS A 362 -2.91 -4.42 -9.33
CA HIS A 362 -3.07 -5.59 -10.21
C HIS A 362 -3.80 -5.31 -11.52
N CYS A 363 -4.74 -4.38 -11.56
CA CYS A 363 -5.53 -4.13 -12.77
C CYS A 363 -4.95 -3.02 -13.66
N ILE A 364 -4.13 -2.11 -13.11
CA ILE A 364 -3.63 -0.96 -13.86
C ILE A 364 -2.09 -1.00 -13.96
N TYR A 365 -1.38 -0.91 -12.83
CA TYR A 365 0.07 -0.70 -12.86
C TYR A 365 0.85 -1.97 -13.23
N VAL A 366 0.60 -3.08 -12.58
CA VAL A 366 1.34 -4.33 -12.80
C VAL A 366 1.20 -4.85 -14.23
N PRO A 367 0.01 -4.88 -14.89
CA PRO A 367 -0.10 -5.28 -16.28
C PRO A 367 0.75 -4.44 -17.24
N ILE A 368 0.83 -3.12 -17.01
CA ILE A 368 1.65 -2.21 -17.82
C ILE A 368 3.14 -2.55 -17.66
N ILE A 369 3.59 -2.79 -16.43
CA ILE A 369 4.98 -3.13 -16.12
C ILE A 369 5.34 -4.48 -16.73
N ILE A 370 4.51 -5.52 -16.55
CA ILE A 370 4.71 -6.85 -17.13
C ILE A 370 4.76 -6.75 -18.67
N ALA A 371 3.89 -5.95 -19.28
CA ALA A 371 3.92 -5.75 -20.73
C ALA A 371 5.23 -5.09 -21.21
N ALA A 372 5.70 -4.06 -20.49
CA ALA A 372 6.98 -3.41 -20.79
C ALA A 372 8.15 -4.38 -20.62
N GLU A 373 8.18 -5.15 -19.53
CA GLU A 373 9.21 -6.18 -19.29
C GLU A 373 9.18 -7.27 -20.35
N ALA A 374 8.01 -7.73 -20.79
CA ALA A 374 7.87 -8.73 -21.83
C ALA A 374 8.46 -8.22 -23.18
N VAL A 375 8.24 -6.96 -23.53
CA VAL A 375 8.83 -6.34 -24.71
C VAL A 375 10.35 -6.26 -24.59
N ILE A 376 10.87 -5.76 -23.49
CA ILE A 376 12.31 -5.65 -23.23
C ILE A 376 12.97 -7.03 -23.26
N MET A 377 12.38 -8.02 -22.59
CA MET A 377 12.87 -9.41 -22.58
C MET A 377 12.92 -9.99 -24.00
N THR A 378 11.87 -9.76 -24.81
CA THR A 378 11.82 -10.22 -26.22
C THR A 378 12.91 -9.59 -27.05
N VAL A 379 13.11 -8.29 -26.96
CA VAL A 379 14.11 -7.56 -27.76
C VAL A 379 15.51 -8.03 -27.37
N ILE A 380 15.85 -8.01 -26.09
CA ILE A 380 17.20 -8.37 -25.62
C ILE A 380 17.53 -9.83 -25.95
N SER A 381 16.60 -10.75 -25.71
CA SER A 381 16.83 -12.18 -25.98
C SER A 381 17.00 -12.50 -27.49
N CYS A 382 16.54 -11.62 -28.38
CA CYS A 382 16.72 -11.80 -29.82
C CYS A 382 17.96 -11.12 -30.39
N ILE A 383 18.59 -10.17 -29.68
CA ILE A 383 19.75 -9.43 -30.21
C ILE A 383 20.89 -10.38 -30.59
N VAL A 384 21.32 -11.23 -29.69
CA VAL A 384 22.50 -12.12 -29.93
C VAL A 384 22.24 -13.13 -31.05
N PRO A 385 21.09 -13.85 -31.08
CA PRO A 385 20.77 -14.74 -32.18
C PRO A 385 20.68 -14.04 -33.55
N VAL A 386 20.12 -12.84 -33.60
CA VAL A 386 20.00 -12.06 -34.85
C VAL A 386 21.38 -11.58 -35.31
N VAL A 387 22.21 -11.05 -34.43
CA VAL A 387 23.59 -10.63 -34.72
C VAL A 387 24.41 -11.82 -35.24
N TYR A 388 24.27 -12.99 -34.59
CA TYR A 388 24.94 -14.21 -35.03
C TYR A 388 24.56 -14.59 -36.45
N LEU A 389 23.25 -14.63 -36.77
CA LEU A 389 22.80 -14.97 -38.13
C LEU A 389 23.15 -13.89 -39.18
N HIS A 390 23.18 -12.61 -38.77
CA HIS A 390 23.53 -11.50 -39.67
C HIS A 390 25.00 -11.57 -40.10
N GLY A 391 25.90 -11.88 -39.16
CA GLY A 391 27.35 -11.95 -39.40
C GLY A 391 27.80 -13.17 -40.23
N LYS A 392 26.90 -14.15 -40.49
CA LYS A 392 27.26 -15.35 -41.28
C LYS A 392 26.84 -15.22 -42.75
N GLY A 393 27.79 -15.56 -43.63
CA GLY A 393 27.54 -15.72 -45.07
C GLY A 393 26.61 -16.93 -45.33
N LEU A 394 25.97 -16.93 -46.48
CA LEU A 394 25.06 -18.02 -46.88
C LEU A 394 25.76 -19.38 -46.96
N ILE A 395 27.00 -19.36 -47.42
CA ILE A 395 27.86 -20.54 -47.50
C ILE A 395 28.22 -21.05 -46.10
N ASP A 396 28.49 -20.15 -45.15
CA ASP A 396 28.85 -20.51 -43.78
C ASP A 396 27.66 -21.11 -43.01
N LEU A 397 26.46 -20.66 -43.33
CA LEU A 397 25.20 -21.22 -42.77
C LEU A 397 24.94 -22.66 -43.29
N MET A 398 25.47 -23.01 -44.46
CA MET A 398 25.32 -24.33 -45.07
C MET A 398 26.40 -25.33 -44.67
N LYS A 399 27.57 -24.90 -44.20
CA LYS A 399 28.64 -25.78 -43.74
C LYS A 399 28.17 -26.59 -42.51
N LYS A 400 28.69 -27.85 -42.40
CA LYS A 400 28.39 -28.75 -41.28
C LYS A 400 28.90 -28.23 -39.95
#